data_c493cbb8a4741bccef953fa9903e3fa0
#
_entry.id   c493cbb8a4741bccef953fa9903e3fa0
#
_cell.length_a   1.000
_cell.length_b   1.000
_cell.length_c   1.000
_cell.angle_alpha   90.00
_cell.angle_beta   90.00
_cell.angle_gamma   90.00
#
_symmetry.space_group_name_H-M   'P 1'
#
loop_
_entity.id
_entity.type
_entity.pdbx_description
1 polymer ?
#
loop_
_entity_poly.entity_id
_entity_poly.type
_entity_poly.pdbx_seq_one_letter_code
_entity_poly.pdbx_strand_id
1 'polypeptide(L)'
;MPTKAELEATITELEHKIRRLDRSLNQTRIDLAELPTAAYNRFETPHLNDNVREALTRASAEWEADVKDPSERINLYIKSCHGIGWSWEADYVKNGQIAWCGAFAAWCHTRVKFDIRKKIFPSCYRMYQAWGQTSRKIDPMKVQPGDIVVVYAAKRSIQGDHITVCVDNSDFGSDGFITTIEGNAHGTFPDGSYGEGVIKRERKLTEFAHVYRLVADDFDEQ
;
A
#
# COMPACT_ATOMS: atom_id res chain seq x y z
N MET A 1 6.98 -14.99 -42.26
CA MET A 1 6.32 -15.75 -41.15
C MET A 1 7.32 -16.78 -40.68
N PRO A 2 7.49 -16.96 -39.37
CA PRO A 2 8.39 -18.01 -38.88
C PRO A 2 7.90 -19.40 -39.36
N THR A 3 8.83 -20.26 -39.63
CA THR A 3 8.57 -21.64 -39.99
C THR A 3 8.09 -22.45 -38.78
N LYS A 4 7.46 -23.57 -38.99
CA LYS A 4 7.02 -24.48 -37.90
C LYS A 4 8.20 -24.87 -36.99
N ALA A 5 9.35 -25.15 -37.57
CA ALA A 5 10.56 -25.53 -36.84
C ALA A 5 11.10 -24.39 -35.95
N GLU A 6 11.04 -23.14 -36.43
CA GLU A 6 11.44 -21.95 -35.62
C GLU A 6 10.48 -21.71 -34.44
N LEU A 7 9.18 -21.96 -34.64
CA LEU A 7 8.20 -21.86 -33.56
C LEU A 7 8.42 -22.97 -32.51
N GLU A 8 8.65 -24.20 -32.92
CA GLU A 8 8.95 -25.34 -32.02
C GLU A 8 10.23 -25.08 -31.21
N ALA A 9 11.28 -24.54 -31.83
CA ALA A 9 12.51 -24.15 -31.13
C ALA A 9 12.25 -23.06 -30.09
N THR A 10 11.45 -22.05 -30.45
CA THR A 10 11.10 -20.96 -29.54
C THR A 10 10.28 -21.46 -28.35
N ILE A 11 9.32 -22.35 -28.58
CA ILE A 11 8.51 -22.97 -27.52
C ILE A 11 9.42 -23.73 -26.55
N THR A 12 10.33 -24.55 -27.07
CA THR A 12 11.28 -25.33 -26.25
C THR A 12 12.16 -24.41 -25.39
N GLU A 13 12.63 -23.29 -25.95
CA GLU A 13 13.43 -22.31 -25.20
C GLU A 13 12.62 -21.65 -24.09
N LEU A 14 11.38 -21.26 -24.37
CA LEU A 14 10.48 -20.67 -23.37
C LEU A 14 10.15 -21.65 -22.24
N GLU A 15 9.89 -22.91 -22.55
CA GLU A 15 9.69 -23.96 -21.54
C GLU A 15 10.94 -24.17 -20.66
N HIS A 16 12.14 -24.07 -21.23
CA HIS A 16 13.38 -24.10 -20.45
C HIS A 16 13.55 -22.87 -19.54
N LYS A 17 13.13 -21.70 -19.99
CA LYS A 17 13.14 -20.48 -19.17
C LYS A 17 12.13 -20.58 -18.02
N ILE A 18 10.92 -21.05 -18.30
CA ILE A 18 9.88 -21.27 -17.28
C ILE A 18 10.39 -22.23 -16.21
N ARG A 19 10.91 -23.39 -16.59
CA ARG A 19 11.47 -24.39 -15.62
C ARG A 19 12.63 -23.83 -14.78
N ARG A 20 13.43 -22.91 -15.32
CA ARG A 20 14.49 -22.21 -14.53
C ARG A 20 13.91 -21.24 -13.53
N LEU A 21 12.91 -20.45 -13.93
CA LEU A 21 12.24 -19.50 -13.06
C LEU A 21 11.48 -20.19 -11.93
N ASP A 22 10.78 -21.30 -12.23
CA ASP A 22 10.09 -22.10 -11.22
C ASP A 22 11.06 -22.69 -10.18
N ARG A 23 12.23 -23.17 -10.62
CA ARG A 23 13.25 -23.67 -9.70
C ARG A 23 13.82 -22.55 -8.83
N SER A 24 14.10 -21.39 -9.42
CA SER A 24 14.58 -20.22 -8.68
C SER A 24 13.53 -19.74 -7.67
N LEU A 25 12.27 -19.67 -8.06
CA LEU A 25 11.16 -19.29 -7.19
C LEU A 25 10.98 -20.28 -6.03
N ASN A 26 11.04 -21.58 -6.30
CA ASN A 26 10.96 -22.60 -5.27
C ASN A 26 12.15 -22.57 -4.32
N GLN A 27 13.38 -22.32 -4.83
CA GLN A 27 14.54 -22.15 -3.95
C GLN A 27 14.38 -20.92 -3.07
N THR A 28 13.96 -19.79 -3.64
CA THR A 28 13.69 -18.57 -2.85
C THR A 28 12.61 -18.81 -1.78
N ARG A 29 11.56 -19.59 -2.08
CA ARG A 29 10.53 -19.97 -1.10
C ARG A 29 11.10 -20.85 0.02
N ILE A 30 11.98 -21.79 -0.30
CA ILE A 30 12.66 -22.64 0.69
C ILE A 30 13.57 -21.77 1.56
N ASP A 31 14.39 -20.91 0.95
CA ASP A 31 15.30 -20.01 1.64
C ASP A 31 14.52 -19.06 2.58
N LEU A 32 13.35 -18.55 2.15
CA LEU A 32 12.45 -17.75 2.99
C LEU A 32 11.80 -18.55 4.12
N ALA A 33 11.46 -19.82 3.89
CA ALA A 33 10.88 -20.69 4.92
C ALA A 33 11.93 -21.18 5.95
N GLU A 34 13.19 -21.29 5.51
CA GLU A 34 14.33 -21.67 6.37
C GLU A 34 15.01 -20.48 7.04
N LEU A 35 14.64 -19.24 6.69
CA LEU A 35 15.08 -18.07 7.44
C LEU A 35 14.58 -18.23 8.89
N PRO A 36 15.48 -18.32 9.89
CA PRO A 36 15.07 -18.35 11.28
C PRO A 36 14.16 -17.16 11.56
N THR A 37 13.21 -17.31 12.45
CA THR A 37 12.36 -16.20 12.95
C THR A 37 13.19 -14.98 13.37
N ALA A 38 14.47 -15.17 13.69
CA ALA A 38 15.49 -14.14 13.84
C ALA A 38 15.80 -13.31 12.58
N ALA A 39 15.50 -13.80 11.35
CA ALA A 39 15.67 -13.00 10.14
C ALA A 39 14.46 -12.10 9.87
N TYR A 40 13.28 -12.50 10.35
CA TYR A 40 12.12 -11.60 10.46
C TYR A 40 12.41 -10.46 11.47
N ASN A 41 13.26 -10.71 12.47
CA ASN A 41 13.78 -9.72 13.41
C ASN A 41 14.95 -8.86 12.83
N ARG A 42 15.45 -9.13 11.62
CA ARG A 42 16.41 -8.22 10.93
C ARG A 42 15.76 -6.93 10.43
N PHE A 43 14.43 -6.87 10.34
CA PHE A 43 13.67 -5.63 10.27
C PHE A 43 13.22 -5.14 11.67
N GLU A 44 13.96 -5.50 12.73
CA GLU A 44 14.10 -4.59 13.85
C GLU A 44 14.83 -3.34 13.35
N THR A 45 14.12 -2.58 12.53
CA THR A 45 14.31 -1.13 12.57
C THR A 45 13.96 -0.77 14.03
N PRO A 46 14.92 -0.33 14.83
CA PRO A 46 14.73 -0.09 16.26
C PRO A 46 13.64 0.95 16.59
N HIS A 47 12.85 1.36 15.64
CA HIS A 47 11.90 2.46 15.67
C HIS A 47 10.53 2.20 15.01
N LEU A 48 10.22 0.99 14.57
CA LEU A 48 8.83 0.66 14.30
C LEU A 48 8.14 0.53 15.65
N ASN A 49 7.58 1.64 16.14
CA ASN A 49 6.75 1.58 17.33
C ASN A 49 5.58 0.62 17.05
N ASP A 50 4.96 0.08 18.11
CA ASP A 50 3.89 -0.90 18.00
C ASP A 50 2.71 -0.40 17.15
N ASN A 51 2.52 0.92 17.08
CA ASN A 51 1.49 1.56 16.26
C ASN A 51 1.71 1.38 14.75
N VAL A 52 2.96 1.49 14.29
CA VAL A 52 3.31 1.24 12.89
C VAL A 52 3.18 -0.24 12.57
N ARG A 53 3.63 -1.12 13.47
CA ARG A 53 3.51 -2.57 13.32
C ARG A 53 2.04 -3.01 13.22
N GLU A 54 1.17 -2.45 14.05
CA GLU A 54 -0.27 -2.68 13.97
C GLU A 54 -0.83 -2.20 12.61
N ALA A 55 -0.42 -1.02 12.13
CA ALA A 55 -0.88 -0.49 10.85
C ALA A 55 -0.49 -1.40 9.67
N LEU A 56 0.74 -1.91 9.66
CA LEU A 56 1.22 -2.85 8.64
C LEU A 56 0.47 -4.19 8.69
N THR A 57 0.22 -4.71 9.90
CA THR A 57 -0.55 -5.95 10.10
C THR A 57 -1.97 -5.78 9.56
N ARG A 58 -2.63 -4.65 9.84
CA ARG A 58 -3.98 -4.36 9.34
C ARG A 58 -4.01 -4.24 7.82
N ALA A 59 -3.07 -3.51 7.22
CA ALA A 59 -2.99 -3.35 5.78
C ALA A 59 -2.84 -4.71 5.08
N SER A 60 -1.93 -5.56 5.58
CA SER A 60 -1.68 -6.90 5.03
C SER A 60 -2.90 -7.82 5.16
N ALA A 61 -3.56 -7.81 6.33
CA ALA A 61 -4.74 -8.62 6.57
C ALA A 61 -5.92 -8.26 5.63
N GLU A 62 -6.11 -6.98 5.32
CA GLU A 62 -7.17 -6.55 4.39
C GLU A 62 -6.86 -6.94 2.94
N TRP A 63 -5.61 -6.90 2.52
CA TRP A 63 -5.21 -7.42 1.22
C TRP A 63 -5.38 -8.94 1.13
N GLU A 64 -4.93 -9.69 2.15
CA GLU A 64 -5.08 -11.15 2.22
C GLU A 64 -6.54 -11.59 2.29
N ALA A 65 -7.43 -10.74 2.81
CA ALA A 65 -8.87 -10.97 2.86
C ALA A 65 -9.59 -10.69 1.52
N ASP A 66 -8.88 -10.37 0.44
CA ASP A 66 -9.44 -10.07 -0.88
C ASP A 66 -10.56 -9.01 -0.85
N VAL A 67 -10.34 -7.91 -0.12
CA VAL A 67 -11.37 -6.87 0.02
C VAL A 67 -11.59 -6.14 -1.30
N LYS A 68 -12.72 -6.45 -1.94
CA LYS A 68 -13.16 -5.90 -3.25
C LYS A 68 -14.20 -4.80 -3.05
N ASP A 69 -14.24 -3.85 -3.97
CA ASP A 69 -15.30 -2.86 -4.03
C ASP A 69 -16.44 -3.37 -4.95
N PRO A 70 -17.73 -3.34 -4.55
CA PRO A 70 -18.22 -2.87 -3.24
C PRO A 70 -18.08 -3.89 -2.10
N SER A 71 -17.82 -3.40 -0.87
CA SER A 71 -17.76 -4.23 0.33
C SER A 71 -18.22 -3.45 1.57
N GLU A 72 -18.93 -4.13 2.48
CA GLU A 72 -19.27 -3.56 3.79
C GLU A 72 -18.04 -3.15 4.62
N ARG A 73 -16.90 -3.77 4.37
CA ARG A 73 -15.62 -3.41 5.04
C ARG A 73 -15.20 -1.97 4.73
N ILE A 74 -15.54 -1.43 3.55
CA ILE A 74 -15.27 -0.04 3.18
C ILE A 74 -15.95 0.93 4.16
N ASN A 75 -17.12 0.57 4.70
CA ASN A 75 -17.78 1.36 5.74
C ASN A 75 -16.95 1.48 7.02
N LEU A 76 -16.15 0.45 7.36
CA LEU A 76 -15.25 0.51 8.53
C LEU A 76 -14.12 1.52 8.28
N TYR A 77 -13.57 1.54 7.07
CA TYR A 77 -12.53 2.52 6.71
C TYR A 77 -13.08 3.94 6.76
N ILE A 78 -14.24 4.17 6.13
CA ILE A 78 -14.90 5.48 6.13
C ILE A 78 -15.19 5.95 7.58
N LYS A 79 -15.74 5.09 8.42
CA LYS A 79 -16.03 5.41 9.83
C LYS A 79 -14.76 5.76 10.62
N SER A 80 -13.64 5.09 10.36
CA SER A 80 -12.37 5.38 11.04
C SER A 80 -11.84 6.77 10.73
N CYS A 81 -12.20 7.31 9.57
CA CYS A 81 -11.78 8.61 9.07
C CYS A 81 -12.80 9.72 9.35
N HIS A 82 -14.08 9.44 9.20
CA HIS A 82 -15.16 10.43 9.25
C HIS A 82 -16.01 10.36 10.52
N GLY A 83 -15.95 9.26 11.27
CA GLY A 83 -16.69 9.05 12.50
C GLY A 83 -18.02 8.31 12.31
N ILE A 84 -18.71 8.09 13.44
CA ILE A 84 -19.98 7.39 13.48
C ILE A 84 -21.07 8.23 12.77
N GLY A 85 -21.89 7.58 11.95
CA GLY A 85 -22.97 8.25 11.20
C GLY A 85 -22.64 8.50 9.73
N TRP A 86 -21.38 8.38 9.33
CA TRP A 86 -21.01 8.34 7.93
C TRP A 86 -21.28 6.94 7.36
N SER A 87 -21.87 6.90 6.17
CA SER A 87 -22.09 5.67 5.42
C SER A 87 -21.57 5.88 4.00
N TRP A 88 -20.65 5.03 3.59
CA TRP A 88 -20.16 4.98 2.21
C TRP A 88 -21.32 4.85 1.20
N GLU A 89 -22.29 3.95 1.49
CA GLU A 89 -23.42 3.72 0.62
C GLU A 89 -24.29 4.98 0.43
N ALA A 90 -24.54 5.71 1.51
CA ALA A 90 -25.36 6.92 1.44
C ALA A 90 -24.67 8.03 0.63
N ASP A 91 -23.34 8.14 0.76
CA ASP A 91 -22.57 9.14 0.03
C ASP A 91 -22.24 8.71 -1.40
N TYR A 92 -22.03 7.41 -1.64
CA TYR A 92 -21.88 6.87 -2.98
C TYR A 92 -23.14 7.14 -3.83
N VAL A 93 -24.32 6.84 -3.28
CA VAL A 93 -25.60 7.10 -3.94
C VAL A 93 -25.85 8.60 -4.15
N LYS A 94 -25.41 9.43 -3.22
CA LYS A 94 -25.65 10.88 -3.25
C LYS A 94 -24.68 11.63 -4.17
N ASN A 95 -23.42 11.28 -4.16
CA ASN A 95 -22.31 12.06 -4.73
C ASN A 95 -21.56 11.32 -5.86
N GLY A 96 -21.96 10.12 -6.22
CA GLY A 96 -21.20 9.25 -7.11
C GLY A 96 -20.05 8.55 -6.37
N GLN A 97 -18.99 8.26 -7.08
CA GLN A 97 -17.87 7.52 -6.54
C GLN A 97 -17.07 8.34 -5.50
N ILE A 98 -16.95 7.84 -4.28
CA ILE A 98 -16.13 8.43 -3.23
C ILE A 98 -14.74 7.77 -3.25
N ALA A 99 -13.70 8.60 -3.34
CA ALA A 99 -12.33 8.12 -3.16
C ALA A 99 -12.10 7.77 -1.67
N TRP A 100 -11.86 6.50 -1.37
CA TRP A 100 -11.66 6.01 0.00
C TRP A 100 -10.22 5.56 0.31
N CYS A 101 -9.25 5.90 -0.55
CA CYS A 101 -7.83 5.58 -0.32
C CYS A 101 -7.30 6.17 1.00
N GLY A 102 -7.63 7.42 1.30
CA GLY A 102 -7.25 8.03 2.56
C GLY A 102 -7.98 7.46 3.78
N ALA A 103 -9.23 7.05 3.61
CA ALA A 103 -10.00 6.39 4.65
C ALA A 103 -9.41 5.01 5.00
N PHE A 104 -8.94 4.27 4.01
CA PHE A 104 -8.21 3.02 4.21
C PHE A 104 -6.91 3.25 4.98
N ALA A 105 -6.09 4.22 4.56
CA ALA A 105 -4.87 4.56 5.27
C ALA A 105 -5.14 4.99 6.73
N ALA A 106 -6.20 5.77 6.97
CA ALA A 106 -6.64 6.15 8.32
C ALA A 106 -7.08 4.93 9.16
N TRP A 107 -7.73 3.95 8.53
CA TRP A 107 -8.14 2.72 9.19
C TRP A 107 -6.93 1.82 9.54
N CYS A 108 -5.93 1.76 8.69
CA CYS A 108 -4.68 1.08 9.02
C CYS A 108 -4.03 1.73 10.26
N HIS A 109 -3.98 3.04 10.30
CA HIS A 109 -3.38 3.83 11.39
C HIS A 109 -4.39 4.20 12.49
N THR A 110 -5.16 3.24 13.02
CA THR A 110 -6.22 3.51 14.02
C THR A 110 -5.72 4.14 15.32
N ARG A 111 -4.44 3.95 15.67
CA ARG A 111 -3.82 4.57 16.86
C ARG A 111 -3.52 6.06 16.67
N VAL A 112 -3.56 6.55 15.45
CA VAL A 112 -3.44 8.00 15.20
C VAL A 112 -4.67 8.71 15.75
N LYS A 113 -4.47 9.82 16.44
CA LYS A 113 -5.53 10.65 17.03
C LYS A 113 -6.67 10.87 16.04
N PHE A 114 -7.89 10.66 16.49
CA PHE A 114 -9.08 10.73 15.63
C PHE A 114 -9.19 12.07 14.90
N ASP A 115 -8.85 13.18 15.57
CA ASP A 115 -8.86 14.52 14.98
C ASP A 115 -7.90 14.65 13.80
N ILE A 116 -6.73 14.02 13.86
CA ILE A 116 -5.76 13.97 12.77
C ILE A 116 -6.34 13.16 11.61
N ARG A 117 -6.86 11.94 11.90
CA ARG A 117 -7.48 11.09 10.90
C ARG A 117 -8.61 11.81 10.18
N LYS A 118 -9.53 12.41 10.92
CA LYS A 118 -10.70 13.12 10.39
C LYS A 118 -10.34 14.35 9.56
N LYS A 119 -9.33 15.12 9.98
CA LYS A 119 -9.00 16.41 9.35
C LYS A 119 -8.07 16.25 8.15
N ILE A 120 -7.17 15.26 8.18
CA ILE A 120 -6.03 15.20 7.27
C ILE A 120 -6.16 14.06 6.26
N PHE A 121 -6.50 12.85 6.70
CA PHE A 121 -6.53 11.65 5.84
C PHE A 121 -7.58 11.66 4.73
N PRO A 122 -8.74 12.35 4.83
CA PRO A 122 -9.77 12.29 3.78
C PRO A 122 -9.31 12.68 2.37
N SER A 123 -8.21 13.43 2.23
CA SER A 123 -7.72 13.78 0.89
C SER A 123 -6.24 14.15 0.85
N CYS A 124 -5.60 13.89 -0.30
CA CYS A 124 -4.23 14.32 -0.58
C CYS A 124 -4.05 15.83 -0.37
N TYR A 125 -5.03 16.63 -0.76
CA TYR A 125 -5.00 18.08 -0.59
C TYR A 125 -4.93 18.51 0.89
N ARG A 126 -5.78 17.92 1.76
CA ARG A 126 -5.74 18.20 3.20
C ARG A 126 -4.42 17.78 3.82
N MET A 127 -3.92 16.62 3.43
CA MET A 127 -2.63 16.10 3.89
C MET A 127 -1.48 17.02 3.46
N TYR A 128 -1.48 17.45 2.21
CA TYR A 128 -0.50 18.41 1.71
C TYR A 128 -0.55 19.76 2.46
N GLN A 129 -1.76 20.31 2.69
CA GLN A 129 -1.92 21.55 3.44
C GLN A 129 -1.43 21.44 4.89
N ALA A 130 -1.77 20.34 5.57
CA ALA A 130 -1.42 20.15 6.97
C ALA A 130 0.06 19.80 7.19
N TRP A 131 0.63 18.98 6.32
CA TRP A 131 1.96 18.37 6.52
C TRP A 131 3.01 18.75 5.48
N GLY A 132 2.61 19.36 4.37
CA GLY A 132 3.52 19.62 3.24
C GLY A 132 4.72 20.52 3.57
N GLN A 133 4.66 21.29 4.66
CA GLN A 133 5.74 22.17 5.13
C GLN A 133 6.16 21.86 6.58
N THR A 134 5.88 20.67 7.07
CA THR A 134 6.23 20.23 8.42
C THR A 134 7.31 19.14 8.41
N SER A 135 7.85 18.82 9.59
CA SER A 135 8.80 17.73 9.78
C SER A 135 8.23 16.32 9.47
N ARG A 136 6.89 16.21 9.29
CA ARG A 136 6.26 14.95 8.87
C ARG A 136 6.52 14.65 7.40
N LYS A 137 6.70 15.65 6.56
CA LYS A 137 7.14 15.45 5.19
C LYS A 137 8.61 15.09 5.19
N ILE A 138 8.90 13.92 4.68
CA ILE A 138 10.27 13.40 4.59
C ILE A 138 10.75 13.34 3.14
N ASP A 139 12.06 13.26 2.99
CA ASP A 139 12.69 12.98 1.70
C ASP A 139 12.18 11.62 1.18
N PRO A 140 11.63 11.53 -0.03
CA PRO A 140 11.18 10.27 -0.63
C PRO A 140 12.24 9.16 -0.62
N MET A 141 13.53 9.53 -0.68
CA MET A 141 14.64 8.57 -0.59
C MET A 141 14.79 7.91 0.79
N LYS A 142 14.07 8.40 1.79
CA LYS A 142 14.08 7.87 3.17
C LYS A 142 12.79 7.16 3.54
N VAL A 143 11.99 6.78 2.55
CA VAL A 143 10.73 6.07 2.77
C VAL A 143 10.97 4.76 3.52
N GLN A 144 10.07 4.44 4.47
CA GLN A 144 10.13 3.24 5.31
C GLN A 144 8.74 2.61 5.46
N PRO A 145 8.67 1.31 5.81
CA PRO A 145 7.40 0.69 6.14
C PRO A 145 6.63 1.47 7.21
N GLY A 146 5.35 1.66 6.99
CA GLY A 146 4.46 2.49 7.82
C GLY A 146 4.35 3.95 7.39
N ASP A 147 5.20 4.43 6.49
CA ASP A 147 5.05 5.77 5.93
C ASP A 147 3.82 5.83 5.01
N ILE A 148 3.18 7.00 5.02
CA ILE A 148 2.09 7.31 4.10
C ILE A 148 2.72 7.91 2.83
N VAL A 149 2.53 7.22 1.71
CA VAL A 149 3.03 7.67 0.42
C VAL A 149 1.88 8.21 -0.41
N VAL A 150 1.97 9.47 -0.78
CA VAL A 150 1.02 10.10 -1.71
C VAL A 150 1.63 10.04 -3.10
N VAL A 151 0.88 9.47 -4.04
CA VAL A 151 1.36 9.22 -5.41
C VAL A 151 0.54 9.96 -6.46
N TYR A 152 1.11 10.05 -7.66
CA TYR A 152 0.40 10.47 -8.87
C TYR A 152 -0.25 9.25 -9.52
N ALA A 153 -1.55 9.06 -9.36
CA ALA A 153 -2.28 7.96 -10.00
C ALA A 153 -2.83 8.35 -11.38
N ALA A 154 -3.43 9.54 -11.49
CA ALA A 154 -4.04 10.01 -12.73
C ALA A 154 -3.51 11.38 -13.20
N LYS A 155 -3.27 12.31 -12.28
CA LYS A 155 -2.86 13.68 -12.59
C LYS A 155 -1.64 14.07 -11.77
N ARG A 156 -0.64 14.67 -12.42
CA ARG A 156 0.50 15.27 -11.70
C ARG A 156 0.07 16.62 -11.12
N SER A 157 -0.52 16.59 -9.94
CA SER A 157 -0.82 17.79 -9.15
C SER A 157 0.17 17.93 -8.00
N ILE A 158 0.40 19.16 -7.52
CA ILE A 158 1.36 19.42 -6.43
C ILE A 158 1.03 18.64 -5.15
N GLN A 159 -0.23 18.31 -4.92
CA GLN A 159 -0.68 17.56 -3.73
C GLN A 159 -0.71 16.04 -3.95
N GLY A 160 -0.49 15.53 -5.18
CA GLY A 160 -0.79 14.14 -5.55
C GLY A 160 -2.30 13.87 -5.65
N ASP A 161 -2.68 12.64 -5.95
CA ASP A 161 -4.09 12.27 -6.16
C ASP A 161 -4.48 10.90 -5.58
N HIS A 162 -3.55 10.16 -4.97
CA HIS A 162 -3.83 8.88 -4.33
C HIS A 162 -2.96 8.66 -3.08
N ILE A 163 -3.55 8.11 -2.02
CA ILE A 163 -2.90 7.86 -0.73
C ILE A 163 -2.68 6.36 -0.57
N THR A 164 -1.45 5.97 -0.22
CA THR A 164 -1.03 4.58 -0.05
C THR A 164 -0.27 4.39 1.26
N VAL A 165 -0.12 3.15 1.71
CA VAL A 165 0.72 2.79 2.87
C VAL A 165 1.91 1.99 2.37
N CYS A 166 3.13 2.44 2.65
CA CYS A 166 4.35 1.67 2.40
C CYS A 166 4.40 0.48 3.35
N VAL A 167 4.54 -0.73 2.81
CA VAL A 167 4.64 -1.95 3.63
C VAL A 167 6.00 -2.62 3.54
N ASP A 168 6.75 -2.35 2.47
CA ASP A 168 8.10 -2.85 2.28
C ASP A 168 8.92 -1.87 1.42
N ASN A 169 10.19 -1.71 1.76
CA ASN A 169 11.17 -0.90 1.04
C ASN A 169 12.49 -1.65 0.77
N SER A 170 12.49 -2.97 0.87
CA SER A 170 13.71 -3.80 0.73
C SER A 170 14.38 -3.61 -0.63
N ASP A 171 13.60 -3.43 -1.69
CA ASP A 171 14.10 -3.28 -3.07
C ASP A 171 14.35 -1.81 -3.45
N PHE A 172 14.07 -0.88 -2.53
CA PHE A 172 14.17 0.55 -2.83
C PHE A 172 15.59 1.00 -3.18
N GLY A 173 16.61 0.43 -2.50
CA GLY A 173 18.02 0.76 -2.74
C GLY A 173 18.57 0.26 -4.07
N SER A 174 18.02 -0.82 -4.63
CA SER A 174 18.48 -1.43 -5.88
C SER A 174 17.72 -0.92 -7.10
N ASP A 175 16.39 -0.92 -7.03
CA ASP A 175 15.53 -0.71 -8.19
C ASP A 175 14.61 0.51 -8.08
N GLY A 176 14.64 1.21 -6.95
CA GLY A 176 13.84 2.41 -6.68
C GLY A 176 12.34 2.12 -6.52
N PHE A 177 12.00 0.89 -6.12
CA PHE A 177 10.62 0.46 -5.85
C PHE A 177 10.37 0.29 -4.35
N ILE A 178 9.14 0.57 -3.95
CA ILE A 178 8.58 0.14 -2.68
C ILE A 178 7.34 -0.71 -2.94
N THR A 179 7.01 -1.57 -1.99
CA THR A 179 5.71 -2.23 -1.98
C THR A 179 4.73 -1.40 -1.15
N THR A 180 3.55 -1.14 -1.71
CA THR A 180 2.45 -0.47 -1.04
C THR A 180 1.24 -1.37 -0.93
N ILE A 181 0.37 -1.11 0.07
CA ILE A 181 -1.01 -1.60 0.10
C ILE A 181 -1.93 -0.38 0.05
N GLU A 182 -2.92 -0.43 -0.83
CA GLU A 182 -3.71 0.70 -1.27
C GLU A 182 -5.20 0.36 -1.24
N GLY A 183 -6.00 1.18 -0.61
CA GLY A 183 -7.45 1.13 -0.76
C GLY A 183 -7.90 1.97 -1.95
N ASN A 184 -9.05 1.66 -2.55
CA ASN A 184 -9.61 2.34 -3.72
C ASN A 184 -8.66 2.29 -4.93
N ALA A 185 -8.09 1.14 -5.17
CA ALA A 185 -7.14 0.90 -6.24
C ALA A 185 -7.59 -0.26 -7.13
N HIS A 186 -7.25 -0.20 -8.42
CA HIS A 186 -7.47 -1.30 -9.35
C HIS A 186 -6.22 -2.18 -9.42
N GLY A 187 -6.40 -3.49 -9.41
CA GLY A 187 -5.28 -4.42 -9.53
C GLY A 187 -5.69 -5.88 -9.39
N THR A 188 -4.69 -6.74 -9.24
CA THR A 188 -4.89 -8.18 -9.06
C THR A 188 -4.94 -8.51 -7.56
N PHE A 189 -5.98 -9.23 -7.16
CA PHE A 189 -6.17 -9.75 -5.81
C PHE A 189 -5.39 -11.06 -5.59
N PRO A 190 -5.21 -11.50 -4.32
CA PRO A 190 -4.58 -12.78 -4.01
C PRO A 190 -5.24 -13.99 -4.70
N ASP A 191 -6.55 -13.97 -4.92
CA ASP A 191 -7.28 -15.01 -5.64
C ASP A 191 -7.05 -15.02 -7.17
N GLY A 192 -6.26 -14.08 -7.69
CA GLY A 192 -5.95 -13.90 -9.10
C GLY A 192 -6.99 -13.11 -9.90
N SER A 193 -8.11 -12.73 -9.31
CA SER A 193 -9.09 -11.85 -9.97
C SER A 193 -8.57 -10.42 -10.10
N TYR A 194 -9.11 -9.64 -11.04
CA TYR A 194 -8.77 -8.23 -11.25
C TYR A 194 -9.97 -7.35 -10.95
N GLY A 195 -9.77 -6.26 -10.23
CA GLY A 195 -10.85 -5.33 -9.89
C GLY A 195 -10.39 -4.17 -9.05
N GLU A 196 -11.34 -3.42 -8.51
CA GLU A 196 -11.12 -2.34 -7.55
C GLU A 196 -11.27 -2.86 -6.12
N GLY A 197 -10.39 -2.39 -5.22
CA GLY A 197 -10.43 -2.81 -3.82
C GLY A 197 -9.16 -2.44 -3.05
N VAL A 198 -8.76 -3.34 -2.12
CA VAL A 198 -7.49 -3.26 -1.42
C VAL A 198 -6.44 -4.03 -2.21
N ILE A 199 -5.47 -3.32 -2.75
CA ILE A 199 -4.48 -3.85 -3.69
C ILE A 199 -3.07 -3.68 -3.14
N LYS A 200 -2.26 -4.73 -3.25
CA LYS A 200 -0.81 -4.67 -3.03
C LYS A 200 -0.10 -4.48 -4.37
N ARG A 201 0.81 -3.53 -4.43
CA ARG A 201 1.59 -3.26 -5.65
C ARG A 201 2.93 -2.63 -5.39
N GLU A 202 3.78 -2.67 -6.40
CA GLU A 202 5.03 -1.92 -6.44
C GLU A 202 4.80 -0.50 -6.95
N ARG A 203 5.50 0.47 -6.33
CA ARG A 203 5.50 1.88 -6.70
C ARG A 203 6.92 2.38 -6.90
N LYS A 204 7.15 3.05 -8.02
CA LYS A 204 8.44 3.70 -8.31
C LYS A 204 8.55 5.05 -7.62
N LEU A 205 9.77 5.44 -7.27
CA LEU A 205 10.06 6.79 -6.74
C LEU A 205 9.49 7.91 -7.63
N THR A 206 9.49 7.72 -8.96
CA THR A 206 8.97 8.71 -9.91
C THR A 206 7.45 8.92 -9.85
N GLU A 207 6.73 8.04 -9.16
CA GLU A 207 5.29 8.15 -8.91
C GLU A 207 4.99 8.91 -7.62
N PHE A 208 6.00 9.18 -6.76
CA PHE A 208 5.77 9.82 -5.47
C PHE A 208 5.55 11.32 -5.64
N ALA A 209 4.44 11.81 -5.09
CA ALA A 209 4.20 13.23 -4.89
C ALA A 209 4.82 13.68 -3.55
N HIS A 210 4.52 12.94 -2.49
CA HIS A 210 4.99 13.21 -1.13
C HIS A 210 5.10 11.92 -0.32
N VAL A 211 5.99 11.94 0.68
CA VAL A 211 6.06 10.91 1.72
C VAL A 211 5.91 11.57 3.07
N TYR A 212 5.03 11.01 3.92
CA TYR A 212 4.76 11.52 5.27
C TYR A 212 5.00 10.43 6.31
N ARG A 213 5.72 10.78 7.35
CA ARG A 213 5.98 9.91 8.50
C ARG A 213 5.22 10.43 9.72
N LEU A 214 4.49 9.52 10.35
CA LEU A 214 3.84 9.78 11.62
C LEU A 214 4.89 9.83 12.74
N VAL A 215 4.73 10.77 13.66
CA VAL A 215 5.60 10.95 14.83
C VAL A 215 4.84 10.59 16.11
N ALA A 216 5.56 10.42 17.23
CA ALA A 216 4.96 9.99 18.50
C ALA A 216 3.73 10.83 18.91
N ASP A 217 3.79 12.15 18.71
CA ASP A 217 2.70 13.06 19.05
C ASP A 217 1.42 12.88 18.22
N ASP A 218 1.48 12.12 17.12
CA ASP A 218 0.31 11.86 16.28
C ASP A 218 -0.56 10.73 16.83
N PHE A 219 -0.07 9.96 17.79
CA PHE A 219 -0.75 8.80 18.35
C PHE A 219 -1.44 9.15 19.68
N ASP A 220 -2.53 8.42 19.98
CA ASP A 220 -3.14 8.46 21.29
C ASP A 220 -2.15 7.93 22.34
N GLU A 221 -2.14 8.54 23.54
CA GLU A 221 -1.38 8.04 24.68
C GLU A 221 -1.89 6.64 25.06
N GLN A 222 -0.96 5.71 25.33
CA GLN A 222 -1.29 4.35 25.74
C GLN A 222 -1.68 4.30 27.22
#